data_812b9df943a52b2f3cf1c23229cf7f41
#
_entry.id   812b9df943a52b2f3cf1c23229cf7f41
#
_cell.length_a   1.000
_cell.length_b   1.000
_cell.length_c   1.000
_cell.angle_alpha   90.00
_cell.angle_beta   90.00
_cell.angle_gamma   90.00
#
_symmetry.space_group_name_H-M   'P 1'
#
loop_
_entity.id
_entity.type
_entity.pdbx_description
1 polymer ?
#
loop_
_entity_poly.entity_id
_entity_poly.type
_entity_poly.pdbx_seq_one_letter_code
_entity_poly.pdbx_strand_id
1 'polypeptide(L)'
;MKFKTMSVHSGQRIDPQTGALTTPLYQSSTFSYFNAQAGKERFAGQAPGFIYSRFGNPTTAELEQKLAALEGADEALVVASGMAAVSAIMYALADSGDEVAYIGPLYGGTDAFLKQTFSRAGIKITAYESDQALLANIRPATKVVLFETLTNPTLKVVDPRVVVEAARKVGAITVCDNTFLTPYLLRPLELGIDIVMHSGTKYLGGHGDIIAGVVAGSHALMKSVRTVALKHIGSPIGPQEAYLLQRGVKTLPLRMDAHLHNAQKVADFLAAHPAVKKVIYPGLASHPGHDALGAFASGFGGMVSIELEGGFERCATLLDNLQLFVQAVSLGDLESLACHPASTTHAAMDEASRLAAGVNDDLIRFSIGVEDADDLIADLAAALALL
;
A
#
# COMPACT_ATOMS: atom_id res chain seq x y z
N MET A 1 -17.06 1.03 -17.22
CA MET A 1 -15.83 0.71 -18.00
C MET A 1 -15.06 -0.41 -17.31
N LYS A 2 -14.29 -1.24 -18.05
CA LYS A 2 -13.40 -2.24 -17.46
C LYS A 2 -12.14 -1.56 -16.88
N PHE A 3 -11.45 -2.20 -15.96
CA PHE A 3 -10.34 -1.61 -15.20
C PHE A 3 -9.23 -0.99 -16.09
N LYS A 4 -8.72 -1.71 -17.10
CA LYS A 4 -7.69 -1.22 -18.03
C LYS A 4 -8.12 0.08 -18.75
N THR A 5 -9.40 0.23 -19.09
CA THR A 5 -9.94 1.47 -19.66
C THR A 5 -10.06 2.56 -18.60
N MET A 6 -10.49 2.22 -17.38
CA MET A 6 -10.60 3.18 -16.28
C MET A 6 -9.23 3.75 -15.89
N SER A 7 -8.16 2.93 -15.83
CA SER A 7 -6.82 3.41 -15.50
C SER A 7 -6.31 4.47 -16.49
N VAL A 8 -6.71 4.39 -17.73
CA VAL A 8 -6.35 5.40 -18.75
C VAL A 8 -7.26 6.63 -18.68
N HIS A 9 -8.58 6.46 -18.62
CA HIS A 9 -9.54 7.54 -18.90
C HIS A 9 -10.22 8.16 -17.68
N SER A 10 -10.40 7.43 -16.57
CA SER A 10 -11.11 7.97 -15.41
C SER A 10 -10.38 9.19 -14.83
N GLY A 11 -11.14 10.21 -14.42
CA GLY A 11 -10.63 11.45 -13.85
C GLY A 11 -9.93 12.38 -14.84
N GLN A 12 -9.57 11.90 -16.02
CA GLN A 12 -8.89 12.73 -17.03
C GLN A 12 -9.89 13.53 -17.86
N ARG A 13 -9.62 14.82 -18.04
CA ARG A 13 -10.42 15.71 -18.87
C ARG A 13 -9.52 16.36 -19.93
N ILE A 14 -10.07 16.57 -21.12
CA ILE A 14 -9.43 17.43 -22.11
C ILE A 14 -9.47 18.87 -21.56
N ASP A 15 -8.31 19.52 -21.52
CA ASP A 15 -8.25 20.91 -21.08
C ASP A 15 -9.06 21.81 -22.00
N PRO A 16 -10.08 22.53 -21.50
CA PRO A 16 -10.99 23.29 -22.37
C PRO A 16 -10.36 24.54 -22.97
N GLN A 17 -9.22 25.01 -22.43
CA GLN A 17 -8.57 26.21 -22.95
C GLN A 17 -7.53 25.89 -24.04
N THR A 18 -6.80 24.78 -23.87
CA THR A 18 -5.67 24.43 -24.76
C THR A 18 -5.93 23.20 -25.62
N GLY A 19 -6.93 22.38 -25.26
CA GLY A 19 -7.16 21.08 -25.88
C GLY A 19 -6.15 20.02 -25.47
N ALA A 20 -5.35 20.24 -24.42
CA ALA A 20 -4.37 19.28 -23.93
C ALA A 20 -5.04 17.99 -23.48
N LEU A 21 -4.53 16.85 -23.96
CA LEU A 21 -5.01 15.51 -23.59
C LEU A 21 -4.47 15.05 -22.23
N THR A 22 -3.33 15.56 -21.81
CA THR A 22 -2.72 15.27 -20.50
C THR A 22 -3.14 16.35 -19.53
N THR A 23 -3.40 15.96 -18.29
CA THR A 23 -3.69 16.92 -17.20
C THR A 23 -2.60 17.99 -17.12
N PRO A 24 -2.93 19.28 -17.20
CA PRO A 24 -1.96 20.33 -16.96
C PRO A 24 -1.37 20.29 -15.56
N LEU A 25 -0.09 20.62 -15.44
CA LEU A 25 0.58 20.74 -14.16
C LEU A 25 0.36 22.13 -13.55
N TYR A 26 -0.49 22.23 -12.54
CA TYR A 26 -0.77 23.50 -11.85
C TYR A 26 0.18 23.72 -10.67
N GLN A 27 1.37 24.23 -10.95
CA GLN A 27 2.41 24.52 -9.97
C GLN A 27 2.14 25.90 -9.29
N SER A 28 1.01 25.99 -8.59
CA SER A 28 0.59 27.20 -7.89
C SER A 28 0.20 26.89 -6.45
N SER A 29 0.66 27.70 -5.48
CA SER A 29 0.22 27.57 -4.08
C SER A 29 -1.14 28.20 -3.84
N THR A 30 -1.50 29.27 -4.59
CA THR A 30 -2.67 30.11 -4.33
C THR A 30 -3.45 30.34 -5.61
N PHE A 31 -4.78 30.40 -5.50
CA PHE A 31 -5.71 30.63 -6.62
C PHE A 31 -6.55 31.87 -6.34
N SER A 32 -6.69 32.78 -7.34
CA SER A 32 -7.55 33.94 -7.26
C SER A 32 -9.02 33.55 -7.25
N TYR A 33 -9.81 34.24 -6.48
CA TYR A 33 -11.28 34.15 -6.48
C TYR A 33 -11.96 35.38 -7.09
N PHE A 34 -11.20 36.26 -7.76
CA PHE A 34 -11.61 37.40 -8.57
C PHE A 34 -12.32 38.53 -7.84
N ASN A 35 -13.16 38.28 -6.81
CA ASN A 35 -13.81 39.28 -5.96
C ASN A 35 -14.11 38.71 -4.56
N ALA A 36 -14.40 39.60 -3.60
CA ALA A 36 -14.60 39.23 -2.20
C ALA A 36 -15.79 38.29 -1.98
N GLN A 37 -16.89 38.46 -2.75
CA GLN A 37 -18.07 37.59 -2.63
C GLN A 37 -17.74 36.16 -3.09
N ALA A 38 -17.07 35.99 -4.25
CA ALA A 38 -16.61 34.67 -4.71
C ALA A 38 -15.65 34.00 -3.74
N GLY A 39 -14.78 34.79 -3.10
CA GLY A 39 -13.91 34.30 -2.03
C GLY A 39 -14.71 33.77 -0.84
N LYS A 40 -15.65 34.54 -0.34
CA LYS A 40 -16.53 34.16 0.78
C LYS A 40 -17.27 32.84 0.47
N GLU A 41 -17.84 32.72 -0.70
CA GLU A 41 -18.61 31.52 -1.11
C GLU A 41 -17.71 30.29 -1.21
N ARG A 42 -16.49 30.40 -1.79
CA ARG A 42 -15.54 29.29 -1.87
C ARG A 42 -15.07 28.85 -0.47
N PHE A 43 -14.74 29.76 0.42
CA PHE A 43 -14.34 29.45 1.80
C PHE A 43 -15.48 28.80 2.60
N ALA A 44 -16.73 29.17 2.31
CA ALA A 44 -17.92 28.55 2.91
C ALA A 44 -18.28 27.20 2.27
N GLY A 45 -17.60 26.75 1.21
CA GLY A 45 -17.94 25.53 0.45
C GLY A 45 -19.23 25.66 -0.38
N GLN A 46 -19.72 26.88 -0.63
CA GLN A 46 -20.95 27.15 -1.36
C GLN A 46 -20.71 27.31 -2.87
N ALA A 47 -19.47 27.51 -3.29
CA ALA A 47 -19.07 27.58 -4.68
C ALA A 47 -17.86 26.69 -4.95
N PRO A 48 -17.80 26.02 -6.14
CA PRO A 48 -16.65 25.23 -6.53
C PRO A 48 -15.44 26.09 -6.82
N GLY A 49 -14.23 25.50 -6.72
CA GLY A 49 -12.98 26.15 -7.08
C GLY A 49 -11.85 25.89 -6.09
N PHE A 50 -10.66 26.30 -6.50
CA PHE A 50 -9.47 26.15 -5.68
C PHE A 50 -9.15 27.47 -4.98
N ILE A 51 -8.53 27.39 -3.80
CA ILE A 51 -8.17 28.54 -2.96
C ILE A 51 -6.67 28.48 -2.69
N TYR A 52 -6.20 27.33 -2.22
CA TYR A 52 -4.83 27.09 -1.80
C TYR A 52 -4.48 25.62 -1.99
N SER A 53 -3.32 25.32 -2.58
CA SER A 53 -2.97 23.94 -3.01
C SER A 53 -2.88 22.95 -1.84
N ARG A 54 -2.62 23.38 -0.62
CA ARG A 54 -2.70 22.51 0.55
C ARG A 54 -4.11 21.92 0.74
N PHE A 55 -5.16 22.64 0.38
CA PHE A 55 -6.56 22.18 0.50
C PHE A 55 -7.07 21.46 -0.75
N GLY A 56 -6.43 21.70 -1.88
CA GLY A 56 -6.76 21.10 -3.15
C GLY A 56 -6.10 21.83 -4.32
N ASN A 57 -5.77 21.09 -5.36
CA ASN A 57 -5.11 21.58 -6.57
C ASN A 57 -5.73 20.89 -7.79
N PRO A 58 -5.88 21.54 -8.96
CA PRO A 58 -6.49 20.91 -10.11
C PRO A 58 -5.81 19.61 -10.55
N THR A 59 -4.46 19.55 -10.53
CA THR A 59 -3.70 18.35 -10.87
C THR A 59 -3.98 17.20 -9.90
N THR A 60 -4.00 17.47 -8.58
CA THR A 60 -4.30 16.43 -7.58
C THR A 60 -5.74 15.97 -7.64
N ALA A 61 -6.69 16.88 -7.92
CA ALA A 61 -8.12 16.56 -8.00
C ALA A 61 -8.45 15.57 -9.13
N GLU A 62 -7.80 15.66 -10.29
CA GLU A 62 -7.98 14.69 -11.37
C GLU A 62 -7.42 13.32 -11.01
N LEU A 63 -6.26 13.27 -10.34
CA LEU A 63 -5.70 12.03 -9.82
C LEU A 63 -6.64 11.38 -8.77
N GLU A 64 -7.16 12.16 -7.84
CA GLU A 64 -8.12 11.70 -6.82
C GLU A 64 -9.37 11.08 -7.46
N GLN A 65 -9.94 11.72 -8.50
CA GLN A 65 -11.08 11.17 -9.25
C GLN A 65 -10.74 9.83 -9.93
N LYS A 66 -9.52 9.72 -10.50
CA LYS A 66 -9.04 8.47 -11.11
C LYS A 66 -8.93 7.35 -10.07
N LEU A 67 -8.29 7.62 -8.94
CA LEU A 67 -8.07 6.63 -7.88
C LEU A 67 -9.39 6.20 -7.23
N ALA A 68 -10.33 7.13 -7.01
CA ALA A 68 -11.68 6.79 -6.54
C ALA A 68 -12.38 5.82 -7.49
N ALA A 69 -12.32 6.09 -8.82
CA ALA A 69 -12.91 5.21 -9.81
C ALA A 69 -12.25 3.82 -9.85
N LEU A 70 -10.92 3.73 -9.67
CA LEU A 70 -10.19 2.47 -9.67
C LEU A 70 -10.49 1.62 -8.44
N GLU A 71 -10.66 2.24 -7.28
CA GLU A 71 -11.03 1.56 -6.03
C GLU A 71 -12.54 1.26 -5.92
N GLY A 72 -13.37 1.88 -6.77
CA GLY A 72 -14.81 1.82 -6.62
C GLY A 72 -15.33 2.62 -5.42
N ALA A 73 -14.60 3.67 -5.04
CA ALA A 73 -14.89 4.55 -3.92
C ALA A 73 -15.73 5.76 -4.34
N ASP A 74 -16.44 6.37 -3.38
CA ASP A 74 -17.11 7.65 -3.59
C ASP A 74 -16.10 8.79 -3.72
N GLU A 75 -14.99 8.72 -2.96
CA GLU A 75 -13.95 9.74 -2.93
C GLU A 75 -12.58 9.12 -2.65
N ALA A 76 -11.52 9.71 -3.21
CA ALA A 76 -10.15 9.45 -2.84
C ALA A 76 -9.42 10.73 -2.46
N LEU A 77 -8.34 10.58 -1.71
CA LEU A 77 -7.42 11.62 -1.27
C LEU A 77 -6.00 11.18 -1.55
N VAL A 78 -5.18 12.08 -2.09
CA VAL A 78 -3.73 11.87 -2.23
C VAL A 78 -2.96 12.74 -1.25
N VAL A 79 -1.95 12.15 -0.61
CA VAL A 79 -1.13 12.77 0.44
C VAL A 79 0.35 12.48 0.21
N ALA A 80 1.21 13.17 0.98
CA ALA A 80 2.65 13.19 0.78
C ALA A 80 3.36 11.82 0.96
N SER A 81 2.75 10.85 1.64
CA SER A 81 3.33 9.50 1.83
C SER A 81 2.29 8.50 2.32
N GLY A 82 2.60 7.19 2.24
CA GLY A 82 1.78 6.15 2.87
C GLY A 82 1.62 6.36 4.37
N MET A 83 2.67 6.80 5.08
CA MET A 83 2.58 7.13 6.50
C MET A 83 1.71 8.36 6.79
N ALA A 84 1.67 9.33 5.88
CA ALA A 84 0.72 10.45 5.97
C ALA A 84 -0.73 9.96 5.81
N ALA A 85 -0.97 8.97 4.96
CA ALA A 85 -2.29 8.32 4.84
C ALA A 85 -2.68 7.61 6.15
N VAL A 86 -1.80 6.74 6.68
CA VAL A 86 -2.04 6.02 7.96
C VAL A 86 -2.33 7.01 9.08
N SER A 87 -1.45 7.99 9.29
CA SER A 87 -1.61 8.95 10.39
C SER A 87 -2.90 9.78 10.26
N ALA A 88 -3.22 10.24 9.04
CA ALA A 88 -4.45 10.99 8.81
C ALA A 88 -5.72 10.17 9.10
N ILE A 89 -5.75 8.90 8.68
CA ILE A 89 -6.85 7.98 8.95
C ILE A 89 -7.00 7.78 10.47
N MET A 90 -5.90 7.43 11.15
CA MET A 90 -5.94 7.15 12.59
C MET A 90 -6.41 8.36 13.41
N TYR A 91 -5.85 9.56 13.16
CA TYR A 91 -6.27 10.79 13.85
C TYR A 91 -7.65 11.31 13.43
N ALA A 92 -8.20 10.83 12.31
CA ALA A 92 -9.57 11.19 11.90
C ALA A 92 -10.65 10.29 12.53
N LEU A 93 -10.27 9.08 12.95
CA LEU A 93 -11.24 8.03 13.33
C LEU A 93 -11.19 7.61 14.79
N ALA A 94 -10.13 7.94 15.54
CA ALA A 94 -10.00 7.56 16.95
C ALA A 94 -9.60 8.74 17.82
N ASP A 95 -10.26 8.85 18.96
CA ASP A 95 -10.05 9.84 20.01
C ASP A 95 -9.43 9.21 21.26
N SER A 96 -8.96 10.06 22.17
CA SER A 96 -8.42 9.61 23.46
C SER A 96 -9.43 8.75 24.24
N GLY A 97 -9.00 7.57 24.65
CA GLY A 97 -9.84 6.55 25.31
C GLY A 97 -10.35 5.45 24.38
N ASP A 98 -10.30 5.65 23.08
CA ASP A 98 -10.68 4.61 22.10
C ASP A 98 -9.64 3.49 22.00
N GLU A 99 -10.05 2.37 21.40
CA GLU A 99 -9.16 1.26 21.06
C GLU A 99 -9.04 1.11 19.55
N VAL A 100 -7.79 1.03 19.06
CA VAL A 100 -7.45 0.64 17.68
C VAL A 100 -6.87 -0.77 17.71
N ALA A 101 -7.49 -1.67 16.97
CA ALA A 101 -7.02 -3.02 16.75
C ALA A 101 -6.27 -3.13 15.43
N TYR A 102 -5.29 -4.02 15.34
CA TYR A 102 -4.67 -4.36 14.08
C TYR A 102 -4.32 -5.85 13.98
N ILE A 103 -4.20 -6.36 12.76
CA ILE A 103 -3.71 -7.71 12.49
C ILE A 103 -2.25 -7.61 12.08
N GLY A 104 -1.37 -8.25 12.85
CA GLY A 104 0.08 -8.23 12.62
C GLY A 104 0.62 -9.45 11.87
N PRO A 105 1.89 -9.36 11.41
CA PRO A 105 2.74 -8.15 11.42
C PRO A 105 2.28 -7.09 10.44
N LEU A 106 2.50 -5.81 10.78
CA LEU A 106 2.32 -4.67 9.88
C LEU A 106 3.67 -4.20 9.34
N TYR A 107 3.65 -3.37 8.29
CA TYR A 107 4.81 -2.58 7.91
C TYR A 107 5.42 -1.89 9.14
N GLY A 108 6.74 -2.00 9.31
CA GLY A 108 7.43 -1.54 10.53
C GLY A 108 7.17 -0.08 10.88
N GLY A 109 7.02 0.81 9.88
CA GLY A 109 6.65 2.21 10.10
C GLY A 109 5.26 2.38 10.69
N THR A 110 4.28 1.60 10.25
CA THR A 110 2.91 1.61 10.77
C THR A 110 2.86 1.06 12.20
N ASP A 111 3.53 -0.07 12.46
CA ASP A 111 3.61 -0.66 13.79
C ASP A 111 4.25 0.31 14.81
N ALA A 112 5.40 0.90 14.43
CA ALA A 112 6.08 1.89 15.26
C ALA A 112 5.22 3.14 15.50
N PHE A 113 4.55 3.65 14.47
CA PHE A 113 3.63 4.78 14.62
C PHE A 113 2.52 4.48 15.61
N LEU A 114 1.84 3.35 15.48
CA LEU A 114 0.75 2.97 16.38
C LEU A 114 1.24 2.85 17.84
N LYS A 115 2.34 2.11 18.06
CA LYS A 115 2.83 1.79 19.41
C LYS A 115 3.56 2.93 20.11
N GLN A 116 4.34 3.71 19.36
CA GLN A 116 5.27 4.69 19.95
C GLN A 116 4.77 6.14 19.85
N THR A 117 3.94 6.45 18.85
CA THR A 117 3.48 7.83 18.59
C THR A 117 2.00 7.98 18.88
N PHE A 118 1.17 7.19 18.23
CA PHE A 118 -0.28 7.34 18.29
C PHE A 118 -0.87 6.93 19.65
N SER A 119 -0.30 5.90 20.29
CA SER A 119 -0.67 5.49 21.66
C SER A 119 -0.50 6.62 22.69
N ARG A 120 0.42 7.55 22.46
CA ARG A 120 0.64 8.72 23.34
C ARG A 120 -0.54 9.69 23.38
N ALA A 121 -1.43 9.61 22.41
CA ALA A 121 -2.70 10.36 22.42
C ALA A 121 -3.76 9.75 23.34
N GLY A 122 -3.41 8.75 24.15
CA GLY A 122 -4.35 8.07 25.07
C GLY A 122 -5.19 7.00 24.39
N ILE A 123 -4.76 6.51 23.22
CA ILE A 123 -5.44 5.49 22.45
C ILE A 123 -4.82 4.14 22.77
N LYS A 124 -5.67 3.15 23.00
CA LYS A 124 -5.24 1.78 23.27
C LYS A 124 -4.98 1.04 21.96
N ILE A 125 -3.81 0.42 21.84
CA ILE A 125 -3.43 -0.38 20.67
C ILE A 125 -3.47 -1.85 21.02
N THR A 126 -4.22 -2.65 20.25
CA THR A 126 -4.35 -4.09 20.43
C THR A 126 -3.96 -4.82 19.16
N ALA A 127 -2.98 -5.71 19.25
CA ALA A 127 -2.54 -6.57 18.15
C ALA A 127 -3.27 -7.91 18.16
N TYR A 128 -3.62 -8.41 17.00
CA TYR A 128 -4.09 -9.78 16.77
C TYR A 128 -3.14 -10.48 15.80
N GLU A 129 -2.92 -11.76 15.99
CA GLU A 129 -2.00 -12.56 15.18
C GLU A 129 -2.61 -13.02 13.84
N SER A 130 -3.94 -12.99 13.72
CA SER A 130 -4.68 -13.37 12.52
C SER A 130 -6.09 -12.77 12.51
N ASP A 131 -6.74 -12.83 11.35
CA ASP A 131 -8.15 -12.48 11.16
C ASP A 131 -9.08 -13.37 11.99
N GLN A 132 -8.77 -14.67 12.14
CA GLN A 132 -9.52 -15.59 12.97
C GLN A 132 -9.37 -15.24 14.46
N ALA A 133 -8.18 -14.86 14.92
CA ALA A 133 -7.96 -14.39 16.28
C ALA A 133 -8.71 -13.08 16.56
N LEU A 134 -8.75 -12.16 15.59
CA LEU A 134 -9.57 -10.96 15.65
C LEU A 134 -11.04 -11.30 15.76
N LEU A 135 -11.56 -12.16 14.88
CA LEU A 135 -12.98 -12.55 14.84
C LEU A 135 -13.46 -13.16 16.16
N ALA A 136 -12.59 -13.96 16.79
CA ALA A 136 -12.89 -14.62 18.07
C ALA A 136 -12.82 -13.68 19.28
N ASN A 137 -11.96 -12.63 19.23
CA ASN A 137 -11.58 -11.87 20.41
C ASN A 137 -11.72 -10.35 20.28
N ILE A 138 -12.33 -9.82 19.21
CA ILE A 138 -12.53 -8.38 19.04
C ILE A 138 -13.31 -7.78 20.21
N ARG A 139 -12.87 -6.62 20.70
CA ARG A 139 -13.43 -6.00 21.88
C ARG A 139 -14.50 -4.97 21.53
N PRO A 140 -15.55 -4.80 22.36
CA PRO A 140 -16.59 -3.81 22.13
C PRO A 140 -16.08 -2.35 22.07
N ALA A 141 -14.93 -2.07 22.69
CA ALA A 141 -14.30 -0.74 22.68
C ALA A 141 -13.50 -0.43 21.40
N THR A 142 -13.32 -1.41 20.52
CA THR A 142 -12.57 -1.24 19.28
C THR A 142 -13.32 -0.31 18.34
N LYS A 143 -12.67 0.79 17.92
CA LYS A 143 -13.20 1.78 16.97
C LYS A 143 -12.70 1.57 15.56
N VAL A 144 -11.45 1.13 15.42
CA VAL A 144 -10.79 0.95 14.12
C VAL A 144 -10.09 -0.39 14.11
N VAL A 145 -10.18 -1.10 12.99
CA VAL A 145 -9.41 -2.31 12.70
C VAL A 145 -8.56 -2.04 11.47
N LEU A 146 -7.23 -2.06 11.65
CA LEU A 146 -6.24 -1.88 10.57
C LEU A 146 -5.59 -3.23 10.22
N PHE A 147 -5.41 -3.50 8.93
CA PHE A 147 -4.69 -4.69 8.46
C PHE A 147 -4.09 -4.48 7.07
N GLU A 148 -3.14 -5.34 6.71
CA GLU A 148 -2.60 -5.49 5.37
C GLU A 148 -3.18 -6.76 4.73
N THR A 149 -3.53 -6.72 3.44
CA THR A 149 -4.03 -7.92 2.73
C THR A 149 -2.98 -9.02 2.62
N LEU A 150 -1.73 -8.61 2.44
CA LEU A 150 -0.53 -9.45 2.48
C LEU A 150 0.48 -8.79 3.41
N THR A 151 0.89 -9.50 4.46
CA THR A 151 1.84 -8.96 5.44
C THR A 151 3.25 -8.86 4.87
N ASN A 152 3.99 -7.83 5.25
CA ASN A 152 5.38 -7.61 4.83
C ASN A 152 6.34 -7.98 5.97
N PRO A 153 7.34 -8.87 5.77
CA PRO A 153 7.73 -9.57 4.54
C PRO A 153 7.20 -11.01 4.43
N THR A 154 6.40 -11.46 5.37
CA THR A 154 6.03 -12.87 5.54
C THR A 154 4.89 -13.33 4.62
N LEU A 155 4.28 -12.42 3.86
CA LEU A 155 3.23 -12.67 2.88
C LEU A 155 2.05 -13.50 3.41
N LYS A 156 1.78 -13.38 4.72
CA LYS A 156 0.61 -13.97 5.35
C LYS A 156 -0.64 -13.34 4.76
N VAL A 157 -1.59 -14.14 4.36
CA VAL A 157 -2.87 -13.66 3.82
C VAL A 157 -3.82 -13.35 4.97
N VAL A 158 -4.42 -12.16 4.91
CA VAL A 158 -5.53 -11.75 5.78
C VAL A 158 -6.80 -11.65 4.93
N ASP A 159 -7.85 -12.38 5.29
CA ASP A 159 -9.12 -12.34 4.56
C ASP A 159 -9.96 -11.12 4.95
N PRO A 160 -10.16 -10.14 4.05
CA PRO A 160 -10.95 -8.95 4.34
C PRO A 160 -12.39 -9.25 4.79
N ARG A 161 -12.97 -10.36 4.32
CA ARG A 161 -14.35 -10.76 4.64
C ARG A 161 -14.49 -11.15 6.11
N VAL A 162 -13.47 -11.83 6.66
CA VAL A 162 -13.40 -12.18 8.09
C VAL A 162 -13.22 -10.93 8.95
N VAL A 163 -12.38 -9.98 8.49
CA VAL A 163 -12.20 -8.69 9.18
C VAL A 163 -13.51 -7.90 9.23
N VAL A 164 -14.23 -7.82 8.12
CA VAL A 164 -15.53 -7.16 8.05
C VAL A 164 -16.55 -7.81 9.00
N GLU A 165 -16.57 -9.16 9.07
CA GLU A 165 -17.45 -9.88 10.00
C GLU A 165 -17.11 -9.53 11.46
N ALA A 166 -15.83 -9.53 11.82
CA ALA A 166 -15.37 -9.18 13.15
C ALA A 166 -15.73 -7.74 13.54
N ALA A 167 -15.42 -6.78 12.67
CA ALA A 167 -15.65 -5.36 12.90
C ALA A 167 -17.15 -5.03 13.06
N ARG A 168 -18.01 -5.66 12.28
CA ARG A 168 -19.48 -5.50 12.38
C ARG A 168 -20.06 -5.89 13.74
N LYS A 169 -19.45 -6.85 14.45
CA LYS A 169 -19.91 -7.27 15.79
C LYS A 169 -19.85 -6.13 16.81
N VAL A 170 -18.94 -5.18 16.60
CA VAL A 170 -18.67 -4.08 17.55
C VAL A 170 -18.88 -2.69 16.94
N GLY A 171 -19.21 -2.60 15.65
CA GLY A 171 -19.39 -1.33 14.95
C GLY A 171 -18.07 -0.61 14.68
N ALA A 172 -16.96 -1.33 14.56
CA ALA A 172 -15.66 -0.75 14.25
C ALA A 172 -15.52 -0.45 12.75
N ILE A 173 -14.76 0.61 12.43
CA ILE A 173 -14.40 0.98 11.06
C ILE A 173 -13.19 0.14 10.61
N THR A 174 -13.29 -0.42 9.42
CA THR A 174 -12.23 -1.25 8.83
C THR A 174 -11.34 -0.43 7.91
N VAL A 175 -10.02 -0.57 8.07
CA VAL A 175 -8.99 0.09 7.26
C VAL A 175 -8.06 -0.97 6.69
N CYS A 176 -7.97 -1.04 5.36
CA CYS A 176 -7.14 -1.99 4.65
C CYS A 176 -5.98 -1.28 3.97
N ASP A 177 -4.74 -1.64 4.30
CA ASP A 177 -3.58 -1.32 3.47
C ASP A 177 -3.50 -2.35 2.33
N ASN A 178 -3.86 -1.91 1.13
CA ASN A 178 -3.90 -2.75 -0.07
C ASN A 178 -2.71 -2.46 -1.02
N THR A 179 -1.60 -1.96 -0.48
CA THR A 179 -0.42 -1.58 -1.26
C THR A 179 0.11 -2.71 -2.13
N PHE A 180 0.11 -3.96 -1.66
CA PHE A 180 0.69 -5.11 -2.38
C PHE A 180 -0.17 -5.62 -3.53
N LEU A 181 -1.49 -5.60 -3.35
CA LEU A 181 -2.41 -6.12 -4.37
C LEU A 181 -2.90 -5.03 -5.32
N THR A 182 -2.91 -3.78 -4.92
CA THR A 182 -3.42 -2.65 -5.71
C THR A 182 -4.91 -2.81 -6.08
N PRO A 183 -5.59 -1.78 -6.55
CA PRO A 183 -6.98 -1.92 -7.00
C PRO A 183 -7.12 -2.79 -8.26
N TYR A 184 -6.00 -3.15 -8.90
CA TYR A 184 -6.01 -4.05 -10.05
C TYR A 184 -6.29 -5.50 -9.67
N LEU A 185 -5.73 -5.97 -8.56
CA LEU A 185 -5.91 -7.36 -8.10
C LEU A 185 -7.00 -7.50 -7.05
N LEU A 186 -7.23 -6.47 -6.24
CA LEU A 186 -8.23 -6.48 -5.18
C LEU A 186 -8.81 -5.09 -4.95
N ARG A 187 -10.13 -5.02 -4.80
CA ARG A 187 -10.87 -3.83 -4.37
C ARG A 187 -11.53 -4.12 -3.02
N PRO A 188 -10.87 -3.78 -1.91
CA PRO A 188 -11.37 -4.10 -0.57
C PRO A 188 -12.75 -3.51 -0.26
N LEU A 189 -13.08 -2.33 -0.81
CA LEU A 189 -14.38 -1.70 -0.62
C LEU A 189 -15.53 -2.56 -1.15
N GLU A 190 -15.32 -3.31 -2.25
CA GLU A 190 -16.32 -4.23 -2.81
C GLU A 190 -16.60 -5.44 -1.88
N LEU A 191 -15.69 -5.72 -0.93
CA LEU A 191 -15.83 -6.74 0.10
C LEU A 191 -16.41 -6.21 1.42
N GLY A 192 -16.73 -4.91 1.48
CA GLY A 192 -17.34 -4.26 2.64
C GLY A 192 -16.35 -3.61 3.61
N ILE A 193 -15.10 -3.42 3.22
CA ILE A 193 -14.13 -2.59 3.94
C ILE A 193 -14.55 -1.12 3.81
N ASP A 194 -14.36 -0.34 4.87
CA ASP A 194 -14.80 1.06 4.93
C ASP A 194 -13.82 2.04 4.30
N ILE A 195 -12.51 1.81 4.52
CA ILE A 195 -11.42 2.64 3.99
C ILE A 195 -10.32 1.72 3.43
N VAL A 196 -9.86 2.03 2.24
CA VAL A 196 -8.66 1.46 1.66
C VAL A 196 -7.56 2.51 1.58
N MET A 197 -6.33 2.11 1.87
CA MET A 197 -5.16 2.96 1.69
C MET A 197 -4.06 2.26 0.90
N HIS A 198 -3.17 3.06 0.32
CA HIS A 198 -1.96 2.59 -0.35
C HIS A 198 -0.77 3.51 -0.05
N SER A 199 0.40 2.92 0.03
CA SER A 199 1.61 3.65 -0.32
C SER A 199 1.65 3.83 -1.83
N GLY A 200 1.31 5.03 -2.32
CA GLY A 200 1.36 5.35 -3.74
C GLY A 200 2.78 5.32 -4.33
N THR A 201 3.79 5.38 -3.45
CA THR A 201 5.22 5.18 -3.73
C THR A 201 5.52 3.86 -4.45
N LYS A 202 4.71 2.81 -4.18
CA LYS A 202 4.93 1.43 -4.62
C LYS A 202 4.31 1.19 -6.00
N TYR A 203 3.64 0.08 -6.21
CA TYR A 203 3.05 -0.31 -7.49
C TYR A 203 2.21 0.77 -8.19
N LEU A 204 1.53 1.67 -7.44
CA LEU A 204 0.73 2.73 -8.07
C LEU A 204 1.62 3.71 -8.84
N GLY A 205 2.71 4.19 -8.25
CA GLY A 205 3.77 4.95 -8.93
C GLY A 205 4.55 4.07 -9.89
N GLY A 206 5.15 3.03 -9.36
CA GLY A 206 5.77 1.92 -10.05
C GLY A 206 7.07 2.25 -10.79
N HIS A 207 7.71 3.37 -10.47
CA HIS A 207 8.94 3.82 -11.16
C HIS A 207 10.05 4.24 -10.18
N GLY A 208 9.86 4.05 -8.86
CA GLY A 208 10.87 4.36 -7.85
C GLY A 208 11.21 5.85 -7.69
N ASP A 209 10.40 6.75 -8.25
CA ASP A 209 10.72 8.18 -8.44
C ASP A 209 9.84 9.13 -7.63
N ILE A 210 8.86 8.62 -6.86
CA ILE A 210 7.93 9.44 -6.06
C ILE A 210 7.71 8.86 -4.67
N ILE A 211 7.30 9.74 -3.76
CA ILE A 211 6.72 9.37 -2.46
C ILE A 211 5.29 9.89 -2.43
N ALA A 212 4.33 8.99 -2.18
CA ALA A 212 2.92 9.31 -2.17
C ALA A 212 2.12 8.38 -1.25
N GLY A 213 0.98 8.86 -0.78
CA GLY A 213 -0.05 8.07 -0.11
C GLY A 213 -1.41 8.27 -0.76
N VAL A 214 -2.25 7.26 -0.71
CA VAL A 214 -3.61 7.27 -1.24
C VAL A 214 -4.56 6.76 -0.17
N VAL A 215 -5.71 7.38 -0.03
CA VAL A 215 -6.83 6.92 0.81
C VAL A 215 -8.10 6.99 -0.02
N ALA A 216 -8.96 5.98 0.06
CA ALA A 216 -10.26 5.98 -0.62
C ALA A 216 -11.34 5.36 0.26
N GLY A 217 -12.58 5.85 0.12
CA GLY A 217 -13.72 5.40 0.91
C GLY A 217 -14.97 6.21 0.61
N SER A 218 -15.96 6.13 1.52
CA SER A 218 -17.21 6.89 1.39
C SER A 218 -16.99 8.39 1.64
N HIS A 219 -17.81 9.25 1.04
CA HIS A 219 -17.76 10.71 1.25
C HIS A 219 -17.79 11.08 2.74
N ALA A 220 -18.57 10.38 3.55
CA ALA A 220 -18.72 10.68 4.98
C ALA A 220 -17.38 10.50 5.73
N LEU A 221 -16.69 9.38 5.53
CA LEU A 221 -15.40 9.08 6.14
C LEU A 221 -14.29 9.97 5.56
N MET A 222 -14.25 10.12 4.24
CA MET A 222 -13.22 10.90 3.57
C MET A 222 -13.24 12.38 3.92
N LYS A 223 -14.39 12.96 4.28
CA LYS A 223 -14.49 14.34 4.77
C LYS A 223 -13.64 14.56 6.03
N SER A 224 -13.69 13.66 7.00
CA SER A 224 -12.87 13.73 8.23
C SER A 224 -11.41 13.52 7.92
N VAL A 225 -11.07 12.47 7.16
CA VAL A 225 -9.69 12.15 6.78
C VAL A 225 -9.06 13.30 5.99
N ARG A 226 -9.73 13.88 5.01
CA ARG A 226 -9.27 15.04 4.24
C ARG A 226 -9.02 16.25 5.13
N THR A 227 -9.90 16.52 6.08
CA THR A 227 -9.76 17.63 7.01
C THR A 227 -8.51 17.46 7.87
N VAL A 228 -8.33 16.30 8.47
CA VAL A 228 -7.15 16.00 9.30
C VAL A 228 -5.88 16.03 8.46
N ALA A 229 -5.85 15.32 7.33
CA ALA A 229 -4.67 15.23 6.47
C ALA A 229 -4.20 16.60 5.97
N LEU A 230 -5.11 17.39 5.42
CA LEU A 230 -4.76 18.61 4.68
C LEU A 230 -4.76 19.87 5.56
N LYS A 231 -5.72 20.00 6.49
CA LYS A 231 -5.84 21.23 7.29
C LYS A 231 -5.08 21.17 8.61
N HIS A 232 -5.07 20.02 9.29
CA HIS A 232 -4.49 19.87 10.61
C HIS A 232 -3.05 19.36 10.57
N ILE A 233 -2.80 18.22 9.92
CA ILE A 233 -1.45 17.65 9.76
C ILE A 233 -0.66 18.41 8.68
N GLY A 234 -1.33 18.82 7.59
CA GLY A 234 -0.70 19.57 6.51
C GLY A 234 0.21 18.72 5.64
N SER A 235 -0.27 17.56 5.20
CA SER A 235 0.49 16.57 4.39
C SER A 235 -0.01 16.44 2.92
N PRO A 236 -0.22 17.56 2.18
CA PRO A 236 -0.60 17.47 0.78
C PRO A 236 0.53 16.88 -0.05
N ILE A 237 0.18 16.14 -1.10
CA ILE A 237 1.13 15.79 -2.16
C ILE A 237 1.42 17.02 -3.03
N GLY A 238 2.64 17.15 -3.54
CA GLY A 238 2.98 18.18 -4.53
C GLY A 238 2.33 17.90 -5.89
N PRO A 239 2.03 18.94 -6.69
CA PRO A 239 1.45 18.76 -8.01
C PRO A 239 2.34 17.95 -8.96
N GLN A 240 3.66 18.05 -8.83
CA GLN A 240 4.62 17.29 -9.64
C GLN A 240 4.53 15.79 -9.35
N GLU A 241 4.57 15.41 -8.07
CA GLU A 241 4.45 14.01 -7.63
C GLU A 241 3.06 13.45 -7.98
N ALA A 242 2.01 14.26 -7.86
CA ALA A 242 0.67 13.87 -8.27
C ALA A 242 0.57 13.60 -9.78
N TYR A 243 1.24 14.42 -10.60
CA TYR A 243 1.33 14.22 -12.05
C TYR A 243 2.06 12.91 -12.38
N LEU A 244 3.21 12.64 -11.74
CA LEU A 244 3.97 11.40 -11.93
C LEU A 244 3.18 10.17 -11.48
N LEU A 245 2.49 10.25 -10.34
CA LEU A 245 1.62 9.18 -9.87
C LEU A 245 0.47 8.91 -10.85
N GLN A 246 -0.17 9.96 -11.37
CA GLN A 246 -1.21 9.82 -12.40
C GLN A 246 -0.70 9.16 -13.67
N ARG A 247 0.54 9.49 -14.08
CA ARG A 247 1.20 8.84 -15.21
C ARG A 247 1.47 7.36 -14.92
N GLY A 248 1.99 7.02 -13.75
CA GLY A 248 2.26 5.65 -13.31
C GLY A 248 0.99 4.79 -13.28
N VAL A 249 -0.10 5.31 -12.73
CA VAL A 249 -1.40 4.58 -12.62
C VAL A 249 -1.97 4.20 -13.99
N LYS A 250 -1.69 4.95 -15.04
CA LYS A 250 -2.17 4.60 -16.41
C LYS A 250 -1.62 3.28 -16.92
N THR A 251 -0.43 2.89 -16.49
CA THR A 251 0.22 1.62 -16.87
C THR A 251 0.13 0.54 -15.79
N LEU A 252 -0.56 0.81 -14.69
CA LEU A 252 -0.67 -0.13 -13.57
C LEU A 252 -1.08 -1.55 -14.02
N PRO A 253 -2.12 -1.75 -14.85
CA PRO A 253 -2.51 -3.10 -15.26
C PRO A 253 -1.43 -3.85 -16.03
N LEU A 254 -0.70 -3.15 -16.91
CA LEU A 254 0.38 -3.75 -17.71
C LEU A 254 1.55 -4.19 -16.83
N ARG A 255 1.92 -3.33 -15.88
CA ARG A 255 3.00 -3.62 -14.93
C ARG A 255 2.63 -4.75 -13.98
N MET A 256 1.42 -4.73 -13.43
CA MET A 256 0.96 -5.80 -12.55
C MET A 256 0.87 -7.15 -13.26
N ASP A 257 0.41 -7.20 -14.53
CA ASP A 257 0.43 -8.43 -15.33
C ASP A 257 1.87 -8.98 -15.45
N ALA A 258 2.87 -8.11 -15.71
CA ALA A 258 4.28 -8.50 -15.79
C ALA A 258 4.85 -8.95 -14.44
N HIS A 259 4.62 -8.17 -13.36
CA HIS A 259 5.04 -8.55 -12.00
C HIS A 259 4.50 -9.93 -11.58
N LEU A 260 3.22 -10.19 -11.83
CA LEU A 260 2.58 -11.48 -11.50
C LEU A 260 3.23 -12.64 -12.27
N HIS A 261 3.43 -12.45 -13.58
CA HIS A 261 4.05 -13.46 -14.43
C HIS A 261 5.46 -13.80 -13.96
N ASN A 262 6.27 -12.79 -13.72
CA ASN A 262 7.65 -12.95 -13.27
C ASN A 262 7.73 -13.53 -11.86
N ALA A 263 6.91 -13.06 -10.93
CA ALA A 263 6.88 -13.58 -9.57
C ALA A 263 6.52 -15.07 -9.52
N GLN A 264 5.57 -15.53 -10.35
CA GLN A 264 5.24 -16.94 -10.44
C GLN A 264 6.41 -17.76 -10.96
N LYS A 265 7.03 -17.35 -12.08
CA LYS A 265 8.20 -18.07 -12.65
C LYS A 265 9.38 -18.14 -11.67
N VAL A 266 9.70 -17.02 -11.03
CA VAL A 266 10.79 -16.96 -10.04
C VAL A 266 10.46 -17.85 -8.83
N ALA A 267 9.23 -17.80 -8.32
CA ALA A 267 8.82 -18.63 -7.19
C ALA A 267 8.85 -20.13 -7.52
N ASP A 268 8.43 -20.53 -8.72
CA ASP A 268 8.49 -21.92 -9.18
C ASP A 268 9.94 -22.41 -9.29
N PHE A 269 10.84 -21.58 -9.84
CA PHE A 269 12.28 -21.88 -9.90
C PHE A 269 12.87 -22.05 -8.49
N LEU A 270 12.62 -21.09 -7.59
CA LEU A 270 13.15 -21.12 -6.23
C LEU A 270 12.61 -22.30 -5.43
N ALA A 271 11.35 -22.69 -5.62
CA ALA A 271 10.73 -23.84 -4.95
C ALA A 271 11.34 -25.18 -5.35
N ALA A 272 11.91 -25.26 -6.55
CA ALA A 272 12.59 -26.45 -7.04
C ALA A 272 14.11 -26.46 -6.71
N HIS A 273 14.67 -25.36 -6.22
CA HIS A 273 16.11 -25.23 -6.04
C HIS A 273 16.59 -25.81 -4.69
N PRO A 274 17.57 -26.73 -4.67
CA PRO A 274 17.97 -27.47 -3.45
C PRO A 274 18.60 -26.59 -2.35
N ALA A 275 19.14 -25.41 -2.67
CA ALA A 275 19.71 -24.49 -1.69
C ALA A 275 18.64 -23.65 -0.97
N VAL A 276 17.38 -23.66 -1.45
CA VAL A 276 16.28 -22.89 -0.86
C VAL A 276 15.48 -23.80 0.06
N LYS A 277 15.42 -23.44 1.33
CA LYS A 277 14.68 -24.20 2.35
C LYS A 277 13.17 -24.06 2.20
N LYS A 278 12.72 -22.84 1.91
CA LYS A 278 11.30 -22.53 1.81
C LYS A 278 11.08 -21.32 0.91
N VAL A 279 10.04 -21.39 0.10
CA VAL A 279 9.52 -20.23 -0.65
C VAL A 279 8.20 -19.80 -0.03
N ILE A 280 8.05 -18.51 0.18
CA ILE A 280 6.84 -17.89 0.70
C ILE A 280 6.29 -17.01 -0.41
N TYR A 281 5.31 -17.53 -1.13
CA TYR A 281 4.60 -16.82 -2.21
C TYR A 281 3.17 -17.36 -2.31
N PRO A 282 2.14 -16.50 -2.17
CA PRO A 282 0.75 -16.95 -2.20
C PRO A 282 0.31 -17.61 -3.52
N GLY A 283 1.05 -17.38 -4.62
CA GLY A 283 0.81 -18.05 -5.92
C GLY A 283 1.19 -19.53 -5.96
N LEU A 284 1.96 -20.03 -5.00
CA LEU A 284 2.26 -21.43 -4.88
C LEU A 284 1.14 -22.17 -4.13
N ALA A 285 0.67 -23.31 -4.65
CA ALA A 285 -0.36 -24.14 -3.99
C ALA A 285 0.06 -24.64 -2.58
N SER A 286 1.38 -24.68 -2.30
CA SER A 286 1.92 -25.03 -0.98
C SER A 286 1.79 -23.90 0.06
N HIS A 287 1.47 -22.67 -0.36
CA HIS A 287 1.29 -21.54 0.56
C HIS A 287 -0.04 -21.67 1.31
N PRO A 288 -0.07 -21.53 2.65
CA PRO A 288 -1.28 -21.75 3.46
C PRO A 288 -2.45 -20.83 3.07
N GLY A 289 -2.17 -19.66 2.52
CA GLY A 289 -3.17 -18.67 2.10
C GLY A 289 -3.52 -18.71 0.61
N HIS A 290 -3.02 -19.68 -0.17
CA HIS A 290 -3.24 -19.76 -1.62
C HIS A 290 -4.73 -19.73 -1.99
N ASP A 291 -5.49 -20.70 -1.48
CA ASP A 291 -6.92 -20.82 -1.76
C ASP A 291 -7.72 -19.64 -1.24
N ALA A 292 -7.37 -19.16 -0.03
CA ALA A 292 -8.05 -18.02 0.57
C ALA A 292 -7.88 -16.76 -0.29
N LEU A 293 -6.64 -16.43 -0.71
CA LEU A 293 -6.38 -15.27 -1.55
C LEU A 293 -7.04 -15.41 -2.93
N GLY A 294 -6.93 -16.58 -3.56
CA GLY A 294 -7.58 -16.88 -4.84
C GLY A 294 -9.11 -16.77 -4.82
N ALA A 295 -9.73 -16.86 -3.64
CA ALA A 295 -11.17 -16.73 -3.47
C ALA A 295 -11.68 -15.27 -3.49
N PHE A 296 -10.81 -14.26 -3.29
CA PHE A 296 -11.22 -12.85 -3.25
C PHE A 296 -10.34 -11.90 -4.06
N ALA A 297 -9.15 -12.30 -4.48
CA ALA A 297 -8.26 -11.51 -5.33
C ALA A 297 -8.10 -12.15 -6.72
N SER A 298 -7.75 -11.34 -7.72
CA SER A 298 -7.53 -11.79 -9.10
C SER A 298 -6.07 -12.15 -9.40
N GLY A 299 -5.20 -12.19 -8.37
CA GLY A 299 -3.78 -12.56 -8.47
C GLY A 299 -3.07 -12.47 -7.14
N PHE A 300 -1.81 -12.87 -7.12
CA PHE A 300 -1.05 -13.17 -5.90
C PHE A 300 0.03 -12.12 -5.56
N GLY A 301 0.12 -11.03 -6.34
CA GLY A 301 1.12 -9.97 -6.16
C GLY A 301 2.50 -10.31 -6.73
N GLY A 302 3.42 -9.33 -6.64
CA GLY A 302 4.79 -9.42 -7.18
C GLY A 302 5.87 -9.60 -6.11
N MET A 303 5.49 -9.94 -4.86
CA MET A 303 6.44 -10.14 -3.76
C MET A 303 6.70 -11.62 -3.53
N VAL A 304 7.96 -12.00 -3.43
CA VAL A 304 8.41 -13.36 -3.10
C VAL A 304 9.39 -13.29 -1.94
N SER A 305 9.23 -14.15 -0.94
CA SER A 305 10.22 -14.31 0.13
C SER A 305 10.74 -15.74 0.17
N ILE A 306 12.00 -15.90 0.59
CA ILE A 306 12.60 -17.23 0.77
C ILE A 306 13.27 -17.32 2.14
N GLU A 307 13.40 -18.55 2.64
CA GLU A 307 14.27 -18.87 3.75
C GLU A 307 15.45 -19.72 3.25
N LEU A 308 16.67 -19.33 3.64
CA LEU A 308 17.89 -20.09 3.44
C LEU A 308 18.36 -20.63 4.80
N GLU A 309 18.94 -21.83 4.84
CA GLU A 309 19.61 -22.28 6.06
C GLU A 309 21.00 -21.66 6.16
N GLY A 310 21.37 -21.13 7.35
CA GLY A 310 22.71 -20.60 7.61
C GLY A 310 22.74 -19.14 8.02
N GLY A 311 21.58 -18.53 8.26
CA GLY A 311 21.46 -17.18 8.82
C GLY A 311 21.94 -16.08 7.89
N PHE A 312 22.28 -14.93 8.51
CA PHE A 312 22.66 -13.71 7.81
C PHE A 312 23.80 -13.90 6.79
N GLU A 313 24.88 -14.62 7.16
CA GLU A 313 26.07 -14.78 6.30
C GLU A 313 25.73 -15.45 4.95
N ARG A 314 24.85 -16.44 4.98
CA ARG A 314 24.41 -17.13 3.76
C ARG A 314 23.46 -16.25 2.93
N CYS A 315 22.57 -15.54 3.60
CA CYS A 315 21.72 -14.54 2.95
C CYS A 315 22.56 -13.42 2.31
N ALA A 316 23.58 -12.91 3.00
CA ALA A 316 24.49 -11.91 2.49
C ALA A 316 25.27 -12.43 1.27
N THR A 317 25.77 -13.67 1.32
CA THR A 317 26.44 -14.29 0.17
C THR A 317 25.54 -14.32 -1.06
N LEU A 318 24.26 -14.69 -0.92
CA LEU A 318 23.33 -14.63 -2.05
C LEU A 318 23.16 -13.19 -2.55
N LEU A 319 22.80 -12.27 -1.65
CA LEU A 319 22.50 -10.88 -1.99
C LEU A 319 23.67 -10.17 -2.68
N ASP A 320 24.90 -10.36 -2.18
CA ASP A 320 26.10 -9.69 -2.69
C ASP A 320 26.54 -10.19 -4.07
N ASN A 321 26.01 -11.34 -4.51
CA ASN A 321 26.33 -11.92 -5.82
C ASN A 321 25.23 -11.73 -6.86
N LEU A 322 24.08 -11.12 -6.50
CA LEU A 322 23.06 -10.73 -7.46
C LEU A 322 23.55 -9.58 -8.35
N GLN A 323 23.25 -9.62 -9.64
CA GLN A 323 23.67 -8.62 -10.62
C GLN A 323 22.49 -7.79 -11.15
N LEU A 324 21.31 -8.38 -11.24
CA LEU A 324 20.09 -7.71 -11.71
C LEU A 324 19.24 -7.24 -10.54
N PHE A 325 19.09 -8.07 -9.49
CA PHE A 325 18.37 -7.65 -8.29
C PHE A 325 19.18 -6.61 -7.53
N VAL A 326 18.62 -5.42 -7.38
CA VAL A 326 19.28 -4.35 -6.62
C VAL A 326 19.04 -4.55 -5.12
N GLN A 327 20.10 -4.52 -4.31
CA GLN A 327 19.97 -4.51 -2.86
C GLN A 327 19.39 -3.18 -2.39
N ALA A 328 18.10 -3.13 -2.14
CA ALA A 328 17.40 -1.94 -1.66
C ALA A 328 16.15 -2.31 -0.85
N VAL A 329 15.77 -1.39 0.04
CA VAL A 329 14.43 -1.38 0.62
C VAL A 329 13.46 -0.74 -0.41
N SER A 330 12.21 -0.85 -0.28
CA SER A 330 11.14 -0.50 -1.22
C SER A 330 10.61 -1.75 -1.93
N LEU A 331 9.68 -1.56 -2.84
CA LEU A 331 9.04 -2.61 -3.62
C LEU A 331 8.14 -2.01 -4.71
N GLY A 332 7.77 -2.82 -5.69
CA GLY A 332 6.78 -2.47 -6.70
C GLY A 332 7.29 -1.53 -7.78
N ASP A 333 8.59 -1.33 -7.86
CA ASP A 333 9.29 -0.61 -8.93
C ASP A 333 9.45 -1.53 -10.16
N LEU A 334 9.85 -0.97 -11.30
CA LEU A 334 10.10 -1.73 -12.53
C LEU A 334 11.27 -2.69 -12.35
N GLU A 335 12.29 -2.26 -11.59
CA GLU A 335 13.48 -3.02 -11.26
C GLU A 335 13.20 -4.01 -10.14
N SER A 336 13.80 -5.19 -10.23
CA SER A 336 13.76 -6.19 -9.17
C SER A 336 14.64 -5.77 -8.00
N LEU A 337 14.07 -5.83 -6.78
CA LEU A 337 14.77 -5.47 -5.55
C LEU A 337 14.88 -6.67 -4.61
N ALA A 338 15.97 -6.74 -3.85
CA ALA A 338 16.20 -7.75 -2.82
C ALA A 338 16.66 -7.11 -1.51
N CYS A 339 16.22 -7.66 -0.39
CA CYS A 339 16.74 -7.25 0.93
C CYS A 339 16.68 -8.39 1.94
N HIS A 340 17.51 -8.27 2.99
CA HIS A 340 17.43 -9.09 4.18
C HIS A 340 16.63 -8.33 5.26
N PRO A 341 15.36 -8.68 5.51
CA PRO A 341 14.48 -7.88 6.36
C PRO A 341 14.99 -7.73 7.80
N ALA A 342 15.58 -8.78 8.37
CA ALA A 342 16.05 -8.78 9.75
C ALA A 342 17.14 -7.73 10.00
N SER A 343 18.06 -7.50 9.05
CA SER A 343 19.13 -6.50 9.17
C SER A 343 18.79 -5.13 8.58
N THR A 344 17.61 -4.97 7.95
CA THR A 344 17.22 -3.73 7.28
C THR A 344 15.87 -3.22 7.79
N THR A 345 14.77 -3.60 7.17
CA THR A 345 13.43 -3.05 7.46
C THR A 345 12.91 -3.36 8.86
N HIS A 346 13.44 -4.39 9.53
CA HIS A 346 13.04 -4.84 10.87
C HIS A 346 14.20 -4.74 11.89
N ALA A 347 15.34 -4.15 11.52
CA ALA A 347 16.52 -4.04 12.38
C ALA A 347 16.31 -3.24 13.68
N ALA A 348 15.29 -2.36 13.71
CA ALA A 348 14.95 -1.59 14.90
C ALA A 348 14.05 -2.36 15.90
N MET A 349 13.56 -3.55 15.54
CA MET A 349 12.79 -4.41 16.44
C MET A 349 13.73 -5.21 17.34
N ASP A 350 13.29 -5.47 18.57
CA ASP A 350 13.95 -6.48 19.40
C ASP A 350 13.79 -7.88 18.77
N GLU A 351 14.75 -8.75 19.04
CA GLU A 351 14.81 -10.08 18.42
C GLU A 351 13.55 -10.91 18.69
N ALA A 352 13.03 -10.90 19.90
CA ALA A 352 11.85 -11.69 20.26
C ALA A 352 10.61 -11.23 19.48
N SER A 353 10.40 -9.93 19.37
CA SER A 353 9.32 -9.33 18.58
C SER A 353 9.48 -9.62 17.09
N ARG A 354 10.72 -9.56 16.58
CA ARG A 354 11.03 -9.84 15.17
C ARG A 354 10.74 -11.30 14.81
N LEU A 355 11.19 -12.24 15.67
CA LEU A 355 10.93 -13.68 15.49
C LEU A 355 9.43 -14.00 15.60
N ALA A 356 8.73 -13.38 16.56
CA ALA A 356 7.27 -13.52 16.68
C ALA A 356 6.52 -13.01 15.44
N ALA A 357 7.07 -12.00 14.75
CA ALA A 357 6.56 -11.53 13.46
C ALA A 357 6.91 -12.47 12.28
N GLY A 358 7.67 -13.55 12.51
CA GLY A 358 8.11 -14.49 11.49
C GLY A 358 9.30 -14.01 10.65
N VAL A 359 10.00 -12.99 11.11
CA VAL A 359 11.18 -12.42 10.44
C VAL A 359 12.45 -12.96 11.10
N ASN A 360 12.91 -14.11 10.63
CA ASN A 360 14.15 -14.76 11.10
C ASN A 360 15.38 -14.29 10.29
N ASP A 361 16.57 -14.72 10.69
CA ASP A 361 17.83 -14.34 10.04
C ASP A 361 18.10 -15.11 8.74
N ASP A 362 17.27 -16.09 8.41
CA ASP A 362 17.31 -16.85 7.15
C ASP A 362 16.49 -16.20 6.02
N LEU A 363 15.70 -15.15 6.34
CA LEU A 363 14.69 -14.61 5.44
C LEU A 363 15.25 -13.57 4.47
N ILE A 364 15.03 -13.79 3.18
CA ILE A 364 15.23 -12.79 2.11
C ILE A 364 13.88 -12.44 1.49
N ARG A 365 13.66 -11.16 1.23
CA ARG A 365 12.49 -10.66 0.49
C ARG A 365 12.90 -10.12 -0.86
N PHE A 366 12.22 -10.57 -1.91
CA PHE A 366 12.31 -10.06 -3.27
C PHE A 366 11.06 -9.27 -3.64
N SER A 367 11.25 -8.11 -4.25
CA SER A 367 10.22 -7.42 -5.04
C SER A 367 10.53 -7.70 -6.49
N ILE A 368 9.72 -8.52 -7.13
CA ILE A 368 9.97 -8.94 -8.50
C ILE A 368 9.53 -7.84 -9.45
N GLY A 369 10.45 -7.40 -10.32
CA GLY A 369 10.23 -6.36 -11.31
C GLY A 369 9.61 -6.87 -12.61
N VAL A 370 9.79 -6.08 -13.67
CA VAL A 370 9.20 -6.35 -15.01
C VAL A 370 10.24 -6.73 -16.06
N GLU A 371 11.44 -7.04 -15.64
CA GLU A 371 12.53 -7.53 -16.51
C GLU A 371 12.13 -8.87 -17.17
N ASP A 372 12.95 -9.38 -18.06
CA ASP A 372 12.73 -10.74 -18.58
C ASP A 372 12.89 -11.77 -17.45
N ALA A 373 11.89 -12.62 -17.27
CA ALA A 373 11.87 -13.58 -16.17
C ALA A 373 13.02 -14.59 -16.24
N ASP A 374 13.46 -14.95 -17.45
CA ASP A 374 14.54 -15.93 -17.62
C ASP A 374 15.89 -15.32 -17.25
N ASP A 375 16.07 -14.00 -17.44
CA ASP A 375 17.25 -13.26 -16.97
C ASP A 375 17.27 -13.18 -15.43
N LEU A 376 16.13 -12.91 -14.78
CA LEU A 376 16.01 -12.91 -13.32
C LEU A 376 16.32 -14.31 -12.74
N ILE A 377 15.84 -15.36 -13.37
CA ILE A 377 16.13 -16.74 -12.95
C ILE A 377 17.61 -17.06 -13.15
N ALA A 378 18.23 -16.63 -14.24
CA ALA A 378 19.65 -16.85 -14.48
C ALA A 378 20.53 -16.15 -13.44
N ASP A 379 20.18 -14.91 -13.04
CA ASP A 379 20.86 -14.16 -11.97
C ASP A 379 20.76 -14.88 -10.63
N LEU A 380 19.55 -15.30 -10.24
CA LEU A 380 19.33 -16.08 -9.01
C LEU A 380 20.08 -17.42 -9.04
N ALA A 381 20.07 -18.14 -10.16
CA ALA A 381 20.77 -19.42 -10.30
C ALA A 381 22.29 -19.26 -10.14
N ALA A 382 22.86 -18.21 -10.73
CA ALA A 382 24.30 -17.92 -10.61
C ALA A 382 24.69 -17.59 -9.17
N ALA A 383 23.90 -16.78 -8.48
CA ALA A 383 24.14 -16.40 -7.07
C ALA A 383 23.94 -17.59 -6.11
N LEU A 384 22.89 -18.41 -6.32
CA LEU A 384 22.60 -19.61 -5.51
C LEU A 384 23.67 -20.71 -5.69
N ALA A 385 24.35 -20.77 -6.84
CA ALA A 385 25.44 -21.73 -7.07
C ALA A 385 26.70 -21.46 -6.23
N LEU A 386 26.77 -20.30 -5.59
CA LEU A 386 27.89 -19.91 -4.70
C LEU A 386 27.63 -20.25 -3.22
N LEU A 387 26.43 -20.76 -2.90
CA LEU A 387 26.04 -21.15 -1.54
C LEU A 387 26.40 -22.61 -1.24
#